data_70f4cb0b6a786cfdc60fc05df06901d4
#
_entry.id   70f4cb0b6a786cfdc60fc05df06901d4
#
_cell.length_a   1.000
_cell.length_b   1.000
_cell.length_c   1.000
_cell.angle_alpha   90.00
_cell.angle_beta   90.00
_cell.angle_gamma   90.00
#
_symmetry.space_group_name_H-M   'P 1'
#
loop_
_entity.id
_entity.type
_entity.pdbx_description
1 polymer ?
#
loop_
_entity_poly.entity_id
_entity_poly.type
_entity_poly.pdbx_seq_one_letter_code
_entity_poly.pdbx_strand_id
1 'polypeptide(L)'
;VPRECAEYNEDDLDTSVINMDDHDNLVVLVDDDVAMHDLIKRTISKLNLTLLGATNSEKGMELIREVKPKLILLDVLMPGRDGWSLLKECKTDKELKDIPVIMISQLNQSNLAASLGANDYLTKPIDRSHFINTVRRHLGDESKDKKVLVIDDDKDVRELLTRILKDAGYKAIDARDGKDGLERAKEEPSLIILDLEMPRMDGFEFLENYIKDVPEDKRAPVLVFSGKDLTDVQEELLNERVVGLVKKDDVSMDNLSKMIQSIVQSSS
;
A
#
# COMPACT_ATOMS: atom_id res chain seq x y z
N VAL A 1 -31.82 33.03 -12.17
CA VAL A 1 -31.54 32.18 -13.34
C VAL A 1 -31.07 30.85 -12.81
N PRO A 2 -31.85 29.77 -12.98
CA PRO A 2 -31.43 28.45 -12.49
C PRO A 2 -30.32 27.92 -13.40
N ARG A 3 -29.26 27.36 -12.80
CA ARG A 3 -28.24 26.59 -13.51
C ARG A 3 -28.88 25.27 -13.95
N GLU A 4 -28.92 25.03 -15.24
CA GLU A 4 -29.28 23.78 -15.87
C GLU A 4 -28.38 22.66 -15.31
N CYS A 5 -28.99 21.65 -14.70
CA CYS A 5 -28.34 20.36 -14.47
C CYS A 5 -28.08 19.76 -15.84
N ALA A 6 -26.82 19.53 -16.16
CA ALA A 6 -26.46 18.69 -17.29
C ALA A 6 -27.01 17.27 -16.99
N GLU A 7 -27.95 16.84 -17.81
CA GLU A 7 -28.42 15.45 -17.83
C GLU A 7 -27.23 14.57 -18.24
N TYR A 8 -26.71 13.81 -17.29
CA TYR A 8 -25.78 12.73 -17.59
C TYR A 8 -26.60 11.61 -18.24
N ASN A 9 -26.29 11.32 -19.50
CA ASN A 9 -26.85 10.19 -20.21
C ASN A 9 -26.44 8.89 -19.46
N GLU A 10 -27.42 8.05 -19.14
CA GLU A 10 -27.28 6.74 -18.49
C GLU A 10 -26.46 5.72 -19.31
N ASP A 11 -26.06 6.06 -20.54
CA ASP A 11 -25.37 5.18 -21.48
C ASP A 11 -23.83 5.41 -21.59
N ASP A 12 -23.26 6.38 -20.85
CA ASP A 12 -21.81 6.65 -20.84
C ASP A 12 -21.06 5.80 -19.79
N LEU A 13 -21.34 4.51 -19.71
CA LEU A 13 -20.36 3.55 -19.26
C LEU A 13 -19.35 3.38 -20.39
N ASP A 14 -18.16 3.97 -20.24
CA ASP A 14 -17.08 3.84 -21.21
C ASP A 14 -16.55 2.38 -21.23
N THR A 15 -17.36 1.49 -21.78
CA THR A 15 -16.99 0.10 -22.08
C THR A 15 -16.24 -0.01 -23.41
N SER A 16 -15.96 1.11 -24.08
CA SER A 16 -15.55 1.15 -25.49
C SER A 16 -14.08 0.88 -25.75
N VAL A 17 -13.21 0.63 -24.75
CA VAL A 17 -11.81 0.22 -24.98
C VAL A 17 -11.35 -0.73 -23.87
N ILE A 18 -12.03 -1.86 -23.71
CA ILE A 18 -11.42 -2.97 -22.97
C ILE A 18 -10.67 -3.82 -24.02
N ASN A 19 -9.36 -3.69 -24.06
CA ASN A 19 -8.54 -4.73 -24.64
C ASN A 19 -8.78 -5.98 -23.79
N MET A 20 -9.49 -6.98 -24.32
CA MET A 20 -9.83 -8.23 -23.61
C MET A 20 -8.60 -9.05 -23.18
N ASP A 21 -7.40 -8.61 -23.52
CA ASP A 21 -6.14 -9.25 -23.13
C ASP A 21 -5.60 -8.76 -21.75
N ASP A 22 -6.26 -7.80 -21.09
CA ASP A 22 -5.77 -7.20 -19.84
C ASP A 22 -6.67 -7.52 -18.62
N HIS A 23 -7.22 -8.73 -18.56
CA HIS A 23 -8.03 -9.22 -17.43
C HIS A 23 -7.27 -9.20 -16.08
N ASP A 24 -5.96 -9.13 -16.15
CA ASP A 24 -5.10 -9.25 -14.99
C ASP A 24 -5.06 -8.02 -14.06
N ASN A 25 -5.63 -6.87 -14.48
CA ASN A 25 -5.54 -5.61 -13.73
C ASN A 25 -6.89 -4.91 -13.50
N LEU A 26 -8.00 -5.64 -13.59
CA LEU A 26 -9.34 -5.06 -13.46
C LEU A 26 -9.78 -4.95 -12.00
N VAL A 27 -10.32 -3.80 -11.64
CA VAL A 27 -10.99 -3.51 -10.36
C VAL A 27 -12.41 -3.03 -10.68
N VAL A 28 -13.41 -3.60 -10.03
CA VAL A 28 -14.81 -3.15 -10.17
C VAL A 28 -15.20 -2.34 -8.93
N LEU A 29 -15.72 -1.13 -9.14
CA LEU A 29 -16.35 -0.30 -8.12
C LEU A 29 -17.86 -0.29 -8.31
N VAL A 30 -18.59 -0.59 -7.25
CA VAL A 30 -20.04 -0.45 -7.20
C VAL A 30 -20.38 0.59 -6.13
N ASP A 31 -20.78 1.79 -6.57
CA ASP A 31 -21.07 2.95 -5.71
C ASP A 31 -22.01 3.88 -6.48
N ASP A 32 -23.09 4.37 -5.89
CA ASP A 32 -24.05 5.26 -6.55
C ASP A 32 -23.52 6.72 -6.67
N ASP A 33 -22.44 7.04 -5.96
CA ASP A 33 -21.79 8.35 -6.02
C ASP A 33 -20.75 8.43 -7.17
N VAL A 34 -21.11 9.11 -8.27
CA VAL A 34 -20.22 9.34 -9.42
C VAL A 34 -18.91 10.04 -9.02
N ALA A 35 -18.94 10.92 -8.01
CA ALA A 35 -17.71 11.57 -7.53
C ALA A 35 -16.74 10.56 -6.91
N MET A 36 -17.24 9.50 -6.32
CA MET A 36 -16.43 8.40 -5.80
C MET A 36 -15.72 7.64 -6.93
N HIS A 37 -16.40 7.39 -8.05
CA HIS A 37 -15.78 6.77 -9.22
C HIS A 37 -14.59 7.57 -9.74
N ASP A 38 -14.73 8.89 -9.86
CA ASP A 38 -13.66 9.78 -10.29
C ASP A 38 -12.48 9.79 -9.31
N LEU A 39 -12.77 9.83 -8.01
CA LEU A 39 -11.75 9.81 -6.96
C LEU A 39 -10.93 8.50 -7.00
N ILE A 40 -11.62 7.38 -7.05
CA ILE A 40 -10.99 6.05 -7.09
C ILE A 40 -10.21 5.87 -8.39
N LYS A 41 -10.79 6.22 -9.55
CA LYS A 41 -10.12 6.14 -10.87
C LYS A 41 -8.78 6.88 -10.87
N ARG A 42 -8.74 8.13 -10.37
CA ARG A 42 -7.49 8.91 -10.25
C ARG A 42 -6.50 8.32 -9.25
N THR A 43 -6.99 7.61 -8.26
CA THR A 43 -6.14 7.04 -7.22
C THR A 43 -5.47 5.75 -7.69
N ILE A 44 -6.22 4.84 -8.33
CA ILE A 44 -5.69 3.54 -8.77
C ILE A 44 -4.98 3.58 -10.12
N SER A 45 -5.20 4.62 -10.95
CA SER A 45 -4.45 4.77 -12.22
C SER A 45 -2.92 4.76 -12.05
N LYS A 46 -2.44 5.15 -10.87
CA LYS A 46 -1.01 5.09 -10.51
C LYS A 46 -0.51 3.68 -10.16
N LEU A 47 -1.42 2.72 -10.05
CA LEU A 47 -1.13 1.33 -9.70
C LEU A 47 -1.20 0.39 -10.92
N ASN A 48 -1.27 0.94 -12.15
CA ASN A 48 -1.51 0.17 -13.37
C ASN A 48 -2.78 -0.70 -13.29
N LEU A 49 -3.81 -0.18 -12.61
CA LEU A 49 -5.10 -0.83 -12.47
C LEU A 49 -6.15 -0.11 -13.31
N THR A 50 -7.04 -0.87 -13.92
CA THR A 50 -8.18 -0.35 -14.67
C THR A 50 -9.43 -0.44 -13.82
N LEU A 51 -10.12 0.70 -13.61
CA LEU A 51 -11.39 0.76 -12.89
C LEU A 51 -12.55 0.61 -13.86
N LEU A 52 -13.43 -0.33 -13.57
CA LEU A 52 -14.75 -0.41 -14.13
C LEU A 52 -15.77 -0.04 -13.05
N GLY A 53 -16.77 0.75 -13.38
CA GLY A 53 -17.73 1.29 -12.42
C GLY A 53 -19.16 0.88 -12.71
N ALA A 54 -19.94 0.64 -11.66
CA ALA A 54 -21.38 0.50 -11.73
C ALA A 54 -22.04 1.35 -10.65
N THR A 55 -23.15 2.02 -10.98
CA THR A 55 -23.84 2.94 -10.06
C THR A 55 -24.99 2.29 -9.29
N ASN A 56 -25.21 1.01 -9.48
CA ASN A 56 -26.21 0.23 -8.73
C ASN A 56 -25.80 -1.24 -8.63
N SER A 57 -26.43 -1.97 -7.70
CA SER A 57 -26.09 -3.35 -7.38
C SER A 57 -26.37 -4.34 -8.53
N GLU A 58 -27.40 -4.10 -9.36
CA GLU A 58 -27.77 -5.02 -10.45
C GLU A 58 -26.72 -4.97 -11.55
N LYS A 59 -26.42 -3.76 -12.07
CA LYS A 59 -25.36 -3.55 -13.06
C LYS A 59 -23.99 -3.96 -12.50
N GLY A 60 -23.76 -3.71 -11.21
CA GLY A 60 -22.54 -4.13 -10.51
C GLY A 60 -22.34 -5.65 -10.54
N MET A 61 -23.39 -6.41 -10.26
CA MET A 61 -23.32 -7.87 -10.28
C MET A 61 -23.13 -8.44 -11.68
N GLU A 62 -23.82 -7.86 -12.68
CA GLU A 62 -23.64 -8.23 -14.08
C GLU A 62 -22.18 -8.01 -14.52
N LEU A 63 -21.63 -6.83 -14.23
CA LEU A 63 -20.26 -6.48 -14.56
C LEU A 63 -19.25 -7.41 -13.87
N ILE A 64 -19.40 -7.66 -12.56
CA ILE A 64 -18.53 -8.56 -11.79
C ILE A 64 -18.51 -9.97 -12.39
N ARG A 65 -19.67 -10.51 -12.81
CA ARG A 65 -19.76 -11.82 -13.44
C ARG A 65 -19.11 -11.88 -14.80
N GLU A 66 -19.27 -10.82 -15.58
CA GLU A 66 -18.72 -10.72 -16.93
C GLU A 66 -17.19 -10.65 -16.90
N VAL A 67 -16.61 -9.72 -16.08
CA VAL A 67 -15.18 -9.44 -16.13
C VAL A 67 -14.35 -10.21 -15.10
N LYS A 68 -14.97 -10.79 -14.05
CA LYS A 68 -14.29 -11.50 -12.96
C LYS A 68 -13.04 -10.76 -12.47
N PRO A 69 -13.22 -9.57 -11.86
CA PRO A 69 -12.12 -8.67 -11.54
C PRO A 69 -11.18 -9.27 -10.48
N LYS A 70 -9.97 -8.72 -10.37
CA LYS A 70 -9.04 -9.07 -9.27
C LYS A 70 -9.49 -8.52 -7.91
N LEU A 71 -10.29 -7.46 -7.90
CA LEU A 71 -10.75 -6.80 -6.69
C LEU A 71 -12.11 -6.16 -6.92
N ILE A 72 -12.99 -6.25 -5.93
CA ILE A 72 -14.28 -5.58 -5.89
C ILE A 72 -14.24 -4.54 -4.78
N LEU A 73 -14.59 -3.29 -5.11
CA LEU A 73 -14.83 -2.18 -4.19
C LEU A 73 -16.35 -1.97 -4.13
N LEU A 74 -16.93 -1.99 -2.95
CA LEU A 74 -18.38 -2.06 -2.81
C LEU A 74 -18.88 -1.07 -1.76
N ASP A 75 -19.70 -0.09 -2.18
CA ASP A 75 -20.41 0.75 -1.22
C ASP A 75 -21.49 -0.05 -0.48
N VAL A 76 -21.65 0.26 0.80
CA VAL A 76 -22.67 -0.34 1.66
C VAL A 76 -24.03 0.29 1.41
N LEU A 77 -24.07 1.61 1.26
CA LEU A 77 -25.31 2.39 1.22
C LEU A 77 -25.65 2.80 -0.22
N MET A 78 -26.36 1.95 -0.92
CA MET A 78 -26.86 2.25 -2.27
C MET A 78 -28.39 2.20 -2.30
N PRO A 79 -29.05 3.01 -3.15
CA PRO A 79 -30.50 2.94 -3.36
C PRO A 79 -30.95 1.57 -3.87
N GLY A 80 -32.03 1.06 -3.34
CA GLY A 80 -32.63 -0.21 -3.75
C GLY A 80 -32.02 -1.41 -3.03
N ARG A 81 -31.03 -2.07 -3.61
CA ARG A 81 -30.36 -3.23 -3.02
C ARG A 81 -29.05 -2.79 -2.37
N ASP A 82 -28.89 -3.08 -1.10
CA ASP A 82 -27.72 -2.72 -0.31
C ASP A 82 -26.45 -3.52 -0.68
N GLY A 83 -25.28 -2.96 -0.38
CA GLY A 83 -23.99 -3.61 -0.64
C GLY A 83 -23.79 -4.92 0.13
N TRP A 84 -24.46 -5.11 1.27
CA TRP A 84 -24.38 -6.36 2.04
C TRP A 84 -24.96 -7.55 1.28
N SER A 85 -26.07 -7.32 0.57
CA SER A 85 -26.71 -8.33 -0.27
C SER A 85 -25.80 -8.73 -1.44
N LEU A 86 -25.13 -7.76 -2.06
CA LEU A 86 -24.18 -8.00 -3.14
C LEU A 86 -22.93 -8.76 -2.64
N LEU A 87 -22.36 -8.35 -1.49
CA LEU A 87 -21.26 -9.07 -0.84
C LEU A 87 -21.62 -10.55 -0.61
N LYS A 88 -22.79 -10.81 -0.02
CA LYS A 88 -23.24 -12.17 0.25
C LYS A 88 -23.35 -12.99 -1.03
N GLU A 89 -23.89 -12.40 -2.10
CA GLU A 89 -24.01 -13.06 -3.41
C GLU A 89 -22.63 -13.39 -3.98
N CYS A 90 -21.70 -12.44 -4.00
CA CYS A 90 -20.31 -12.69 -4.43
C CYS A 90 -19.65 -13.83 -3.62
N LYS A 91 -19.82 -13.85 -2.29
CA LYS A 91 -19.17 -14.84 -1.42
C LYS A 91 -19.84 -16.23 -1.44
N THR A 92 -21.06 -16.33 -1.92
CA THR A 92 -21.76 -17.62 -2.12
C THR A 92 -21.64 -18.17 -3.54
N ASP A 93 -21.30 -17.36 -4.51
CA ASP A 93 -21.08 -17.78 -5.90
C ASP A 93 -19.75 -18.55 -6.02
N LYS A 94 -19.78 -19.70 -6.70
CA LYS A 94 -18.60 -20.59 -6.83
C LYS A 94 -17.45 -19.97 -7.60
N GLU A 95 -17.74 -19.07 -8.53
CA GLU A 95 -16.74 -18.44 -9.41
C GLU A 95 -16.21 -17.11 -8.83
N LEU A 96 -16.98 -16.46 -7.95
CA LEU A 96 -16.67 -15.14 -7.43
C LEU A 96 -16.19 -15.14 -5.98
N LYS A 97 -16.44 -16.19 -5.20
CA LYS A 97 -16.17 -16.25 -3.75
C LYS A 97 -14.72 -15.95 -3.36
N ASP A 98 -13.78 -16.29 -4.23
CA ASP A 98 -12.34 -16.12 -3.99
C ASP A 98 -11.85 -14.72 -4.38
N ILE A 99 -12.67 -13.94 -5.10
CA ILE A 99 -12.34 -12.54 -5.44
C ILE A 99 -12.41 -11.71 -4.15
N PRO A 100 -11.35 -10.96 -3.82
CA PRO A 100 -11.37 -10.09 -2.65
C PRO A 100 -12.39 -8.96 -2.81
N VAL A 101 -13.13 -8.69 -1.72
CA VAL A 101 -14.12 -7.61 -1.64
C VAL A 101 -13.74 -6.66 -0.51
N ILE A 102 -13.56 -5.38 -0.83
CA ILE A 102 -13.37 -4.30 0.12
C ILE A 102 -14.66 -3.50 0.20
N MET A 103 -15.24 -3.46 1.40
CA MET A 103 -16.42 -2.63 1.65
C MET A 103 -16.01 -1.18 1.90
N ILE A 104 -16.78 -0.23 1.38
CA ILE A 104 -16.59 1.21 1.58
C ILE A 104 -17.89 1.77 2.17
N SER A 105 -17.82 2.55 3.27
CA SER A 105 -19.05 3.08 3.89
C SER A 105 -18.80 4.30 4.77
N GLN A 106 -19.86 5.07 4.99
CA GLN A 106 -19.86 6.15 5.99
C GLN A 106 -20.00 5.64 7.43
N LEU A 107 -20.47 4.42 7.64
CA LEU A 107 -20.70 3.81 8.95
C LEU A 107 -19.54 2.86 9.31
N ASN A 108 -19.13 2.86 10.56
CA ASN A 108 -18.12 1.89 11.03
C ASN A 108 -18.79 0.55 11.39
N GLN A 109 -18.82 -0.37 10.43
CA GLN A 109 -19.41 -1.71 10.56
C GLN A 109 -18.41 -2.82 10.15
N SER A 110 -17.13 -2.61 10.43
CA SER A 110 -16.04 -3.53 10.06
C SER A 110 -16.25 -4.96 10.58
N ASN A 111 -16.79 -5.14 11.80
CA ASN A 111 -17.07 -6.46 12.36
C ASN A 111 -18.16 -7.21 11.57
N LEU A 112 -19.20 -6.50 11.12
CA LEU A 112 -20.25 -7.10 10.28
C LEU A 112 -19.68 -7.48 8.90
N ALA A 113 -18.89 -6.60 8.29
CA ALA A 113 -18.23 -6.87 7.02
C ALA A 113 -17.38 -8.16 7.07
N ALA A 114 -16.55 -8.30 8.09
CA ALA A 114 -15.73 -9.49 8.30
C ALA A 114 -16.58 -10.76 8.48
N SER A 115 -17.67 -10.69 9.26
CA SER A 115 -18.56 -11.83 9.47
C SER A 115 -19.29 -12.29 8.21
N LEU A 116 -19.52 -11.40 7.25
CA LEU A 116 -20.14 -11.69 5.94
C LEU A 116 -19.12 -12.05 4.85
N GLY A 117 -17.82 -12.12 5.20
CA GLY A 117 -16.76 -12.56 4.30
C GLY A 117 -16.11 -11.44 3.48
N ALA A 118 -16.32 -10.16 3.83
CA ALA A 118 -15.52 -9.08 3.26
C ALA A 118 -14.04 -9.24 3.66
N ASN A 119 -13.16 -8.94 2.72
CA ASN A 119 -11.73 -9.05 2.94
C ASN A 119 -11.17 -7.83 3.66
N ASP A 120 -11.83 -6.66 3.50
CA ASP A 120 -11.47 -5.44 4.20
C ASP A 120 -12.63 -4.45 4.26
N TYR A 121 -12.44 -3.35 5.01
CA TYR A 121 -13.45 -2.33 5.22
C TYR A 121 -12.81 -0.94 5.33
N LEU A 122 -13.31 0.03 4.55
CA LEU A 122 -12.84 1.40 4.54
C LEU A 122 -13.98 2.36 4.90
N THR A 123 -13.68 3.36 5.74
CA THR A 123 -14.66 4.40 6.09
C THR A 123 -14.50 5.64 5.22
N LYS A 124 -15.61 6.19 4.73
CA LYS A 124 -15.64 7.51 4.07
C LYS A 124 -15.53 8.62 5.15
N PRO A 125 -14.72 9.69 4.96
CA PRO A 125 -13.90 9.98 3.79
C PRO A 125 -12.68 9.06 3.70
N ILE A 126 -12.36 8.62 2.47
CA ILE A 126 -11.27 7.69 2.22
C ILE A 126 -9.93 8.41 2.34
N ASP A 127 -9.09 7.97 3.28
CA ASP A 127 -7.67 8.33 3.26
C ASP A 127 -6.98 7.64 2.09
N ARG A 128 -6.32 8.44 1.26
CA ARG A 128 -5.71 7.96 0.02
C ARG A 128 -4.61 6.93 0.26
N SER A 129 -3.76 7.15 1.24
CA SER A 129 -2.62 6.25 1.52
C SER A 129 -3.13 4.92 2.07
N HIS A 130 -4.08 4.99 3.00
CA HIS A 130 -4.73 3.81 3.55
C HIS A 130 -5.45 2.99 2.48
N PHE A 131 -6.18 3.66 1.57
CA PHE A 131 -6.85 3.01 0.43
C PHE A 131 -5.86 2.28 -0.48
N ILE A 132 -4.79 2.97 -0.94
CA ILE A 132 -3.77 2.37 -1.82
C ILE A 132 -3.15 1.13 -1.16
N ASN A 133 -2.79 1.22 0.12
CA ASN A 133 -2.19 0.12 0.86
C ASN A 133 -3.15 -1.07 1.01
N THR A 134 -4.43 -0.78 1.24
CA THR A 134 -5.46 -1.81 1.32
C THR A 134 -5.66 -2.51 -0.03
N VAL A 135 -5.75 -1.76 -1.13
CA VAL A 135 -5.86 -2.31 -2.49
C VAL A 135 -4.66 -3.19 -2.83
N ARG A 136 -3.43 -2.70 -2.64
CA ARG A 136 -2.19 -3.47 -2.87
C ARG A 136 -2.17 -4.77 -2.08
N ARG A 137 -2.57 -4.74 -0.82
CA ARG A 137 -2.63 -5.92 0.06
C ARG A 137 -3.48 -7.05 -0.54
N HIS A 138 -4.58 -6.72 -1.20
CA HIS A 138 -5.50 -7.71 -1.75
C HIS A 138 -5.21 -8.12 -3.19
N LEU A 139 -4.41 -7.35 -3.92
CA LEU A 139 -4.01 -7.68 -5.29
C LEU A 139 -2.80 -8.61 -5.39
N GLY A 140 -2.27 -9.06 -4.24
CA GLY A 140 -1.11 -9.95 -4.23
C GLY A 140 0.19 -9.22 -4.59
N ASP A 141 0.26 -7.91 -4.33
CA ASP A 141 1.51 -7.17 -4.48
C ASP A 141 2.58 -7.90 -3.66
N GLU A 142 3.64 -8.34 -4.32
CA GLU A 142 4.76 -9.10 -3.73
C GLU A 142 5.46 -8.35 -2.57
N SER A 143 5.03 -7.10 -2.30
CA SER A 143 5.50 -6.34 -1.14
C SER A 143 5.14 -6.96 0.21
N LYS A 144 4.15 -7.87 0.28
CA LYS A 144 3.72 -8.52 1.55
C LYS A 144 4.81 -9.33 2.23
N ASP A 145 5.73 -9.90 1.48
CA ASP A 145 6.83 -10.69 2.00
C ASP A 145 8.15 -9.92 2.10
N LYS A 146 8.17 -8.67 1.58
CA LYS A 146 9.37 -7.85 1.68
C LYS A 146 9.61 -7.42 3.12
N LYS A 147 10.74 -7.82 3.63
CA LYS A 147 11.20 -7.50 4.98
C LYS A 147 11.95 -6.17 4.94
N VAL A 148 11.67 -5.29 5.87
CA VAL A 148 12.45 -4.06 6.09
C VAL A 148 13.07 -4.10 7.46
N LEU A 149 14.40 -4.00 7.52
CA LEU A 149 15.15 -4.00 8.77
C LEU A 149 15.32 -2.56 9.24
N VAL A 150 14.93 -2.29 10.48
CA VAL A 150 15.09 -1.01 11.18
C VAL A 150 16.17 -1.16 12.24
N ILE A 151 17.25 -0.40 12.15
CA ILE A 151 18.36 -0.42 13.09
C ILE A 151 18.46 0.95 13.74
N ASP A 152 18.10 1.05 15.01
CA ASP A 152 18.07 2.31 15.77
C ASP A 152 18.14 1.96 17.26
N ASP A 153 18.84 2.69 18.08
CA ASP A 153 18.92 2.43 19.54
C ASP A 153 17.70 2.96 20.29
N ASP A 154 17.03 3.98 19.75
CA ASP A 154 15.80 4.53 20.29
C ASP A 154 14.60 3.60 20.03
N LYS A 155 14.04 3.06 21.10
CA LYS A 155 12.90 2.17 21.04
C LYS A 155 11.64 2.82 20.44
N ASP A 156 11.40 4.09 20.74
CA ASP A 156 10.22 4.80 20.29
C ASP A 156 10.27 5.03 18.77
N VAL A 157 11.46 5.33 18.25
CA VAL A 157 11.72 5.44 16.80
C VAL A 157 11.50 4.09 16.12
N ARG A 158 12.05 2.99 16.68
CA ARG A 158 11.83 1.65 16.11
C ARG A 158 10.36 1.25 16.07
N GLU A 159 9.61 1.52 17.16
CA GLU A 159 8.16 1.24 17.23
C GLU A 159 7.37 2.06 16.21
N LEU A 160 7.72 3.35 16.07
CA LEU A 160 7.11 4.24 15.08
C LEU A 160 7.35 3.76 13.64
N LEU A 161 8.60 3.49 13.27
CA LEU A 161 8.96 2.98 11.95
C LEU A 161 8.33 1.62 11.67
N THR A 162 8.31 0.73 12.66
CA THR A 162 7.65 -0.58 12.56
C THR A 162 6.16 -0.44 12.25
N ARG A 163 5.47 0.53 12.87
CA ARG A 163 4.06 0.80 12.60
C ARG A 163 3.87 1.31 11.17
N ILE A 164 4.67 2.30 10.73
CA ILE A 164 4.63 2.85 9.38
C ILE A 164 4.83 1.74 8.33
N LEU A 165 5.82 0.87 8.55
CA LEU A 165 6.11 -0.24 7.65
C LEU A 165 4.96 -1.26 7.58
N LYS A 166 4.37 -1.60 8.71
CA LYS A 166 3.20 -2.49 8.76
C LYS A 166 1.98 -1.87 8.07
N ASP A 167 1.73 -0.58 8.29
CA ASP A 167 0.65 0.14 7.62
C ASP A 167 0.89 0.23 6.11
N ALA A 168 2.15 0.27 5.68
CA ALA A 168 2.54 0.18 4.28
C ALA A 168 2.55 -1.25 3.68
N GLY A 169 2.28 -2.27 4.50
CA GLY A 169 2.19 -3.67 4.06
C GLY A 169 3.50 -4.45 4.12
N TYR A 170 4.58 -3.89 4.70
CA TYR A 170 5.87 -4.56 4.85
C TYR A 170 6.00 -5.33 6.15
N LYS A 171 6.85 -6.37 6.14
CA LYS A 171 7.26 -7.07 7.36
C LYS A 171 8.44 -6.34 7.99
N ALA A 172 8.22 -5.66 9.11
CA ALA A 172 9.28 -4.99 9.85
C ALA A 172 10.07 -5.98 10.72
N ILE A 173 11.39 -5.85 10.67
CA ILE A 173 12.35 -6.49 11.58
C ILE A 173 13.07 -5.35 12.28
N ASP A 174 13.26 -5.41 13.60
CA ASP A 174 13.95 -4.38 14.35
C ASP A 174 15.25 -4.89 14.98
N ALA A 175 16.23 -4.01 15.08
CA ALA A 175 17.50 -4.21 15.76
C ALA A 175 17.87 -2.96 16.56
N ARG A 176 18.47 -3.15 17.74
CA ARG A 176 18.75 -2.08 18.71
C ARG A 176 20.15 -1.47 18.62
N ASP A 177 21.00 -1.98 17.76
CA ASP A 177 22.36 -1.50 17.46
C ASP A 177 22.93 -2.18 16.21
N GLY A 178 24.08 -1.75 15.75
CA GLY A 178 24.73 -2.30 14.57
C GLY A 178 25.05 -3.79 14.68
N LYS A 179 25.38 -4.30 15.87
CA LYS A 179 25.69 -5.72 16.05
C LYS A 179 24.44 -6.60 15.92
N ASP A 180 23.31 -6.21 16.53
CA ASP A 180 22.02 -6.87 16.36
C ASP A 180 21.57 -6.72 14.89
N GLY A 181 21.82 -5.56 14.27
CA GLY A 181 21.58 -5.30 12.86
C GLY A 181 22.27 -6.28 11.91
N LEU A 182 23.55 -6.58 12.12
CA LEU A 182 24.29 -7.57 11.32
C LEU A 182 23.69 -8.99 11.43
N GLU A 183 23.25 -9.37 12.61
CA GLU A 183 22.57 -10.67 12.79
C GLU A 183 21.21 -10.71 12.07
N ARG A 184 20.44 -9.63 12.17
CA ARG A 184 19.13 -9.52 11.50
C ARG A 184 19.24 -9.35 9.99
N ALA A 185 20.33 -8.77 9.48
CA ALA A 185 20.58 -8.65 8.04
C ALA A 185 20.70 -10.02 7.34
N LYS A 186 21.01 -11.10 8.07
CA LYS A 186 21.00 -12.48 7.57
C LYS A 186 19.59 -12.97 7.19
N GLU A 187 18.54 -12.27 7.60
CA GLU A 187 17.16 -12.57 7.21
C GLU A 187 16.82 -12.04 5.80
N GLU A 188 17.82 -11.54 5.07
CA GLU A 188 17.73 -11.01 3.70
C GLU A 188 16.63 -9.95 3.55
N PRO A 189 16.75 -8.79 4.24
CA PRO A 189 15.79 -7.71 4.10
C PRO A 189 15.85 -7.09 2.69
N SER A 190 14.73 -6.55 2.21
CA SER A 190 14.65 -5.81 0.96
C SER A 190 15.06 -4.34 1.08
N LEU A 191 15.17 -3.84 2.31
CA LEU A 191 15.65 -2.50 2.66
C LEU A 191 16.15 -2.50 4.10
N ILE A 192 17.18 -1.73 4.38
CA ILE A 192 17.67 -1.44 5.73
C ILE A 192 17.46 0.05 5.99
N ILE A 193 16.80 0.41 7.09
CA ILE A 193 16.72 1.76 7.63
C ILE A 193 17.70 1.83 8.80
N LEU A 194 18.68 2.73 8.73
CA LEU A 194 19.83 2.73 9.62
C LEU A 194 19.99 4.08 10.32
N ASP A 195 20.03 4.07 11.65
CA ASP A 195 20.57 5.19 12.42
C ASP A 195 22.11 5.14 12.45
N LEU A 196 22.72 6.31 12.50
CA LEU A 196 24.18 6.44 12.59
C LEU A 196 24.69 6.51 14.02
N GLU A 197 23.89 7.04 14.96
CA GLU A 197 24.29 7.25 16.34
C GLU A 197 23.75 6.17 17.26
N MET A 198 24.48 5.08 17.37
CA MET A 198 24.07 3.95 18.22
C MET A 198 25.21 3.51 19.14
N PRO A 199 24.91 2.99 20.35
CA PRO A 199 25.94 2.42 21.23
C PRO A 199 26.47 1.09 20.70
N ARG A 200 27.67 0.70 21.14
CA ARG A 200 28.35 -0.58 20.86
C ARG A 200 28.90 -0.71 19.44
N MET A 201 28.10 -0.56 18.44
CA MET A 201 28.44 -0.53 17.02
C MET A 201 27.59 0.55 16.37
N ASP A 202 28.21 1.59 15.90
CA ASP A 202 27.55 2.70 15.24
C ASP A 202 27.16 2.35 13.78
N GLY A 203 26.42 3.27 13.11
CA GLY A 203 25.95 3.01 11.75
C GLY A 203 27.06 2.95 10.72
N PHE A 204 28.18 3.65 10.93
CA PHE A 204 29.32 3.57 10.02
C PHE A 204 30.05 2.23 10.15
N GLU A 205 30.30 1.78 11.38
CA GLU A 205 30.87 0.45 11.65
C GLU A 205 29.95 -0.67 11.14
N PHE A 206 28.63 -0.50 11.28
CA PHE A 206 27.65 -1.43 10.69
C PHE A 206 27.81 -1.51 9.17
N LEU A 207 27.83 -0.37 8.47
CA LEU A 207 27.97 -0.34 7.00
C LEU A 207 29.27 -0.98 6.53
N GLU A 208 30.38 -0.72 7.19
CA GLU A 208 31.67 -1.33 6.84
C GLU A 208 31.64 -2.85 6.95
N ASN A 209 31.10 -3.37 8.06
CA ASN A 209 30.98 -4.81 8.27
C ASN A 209 29.96 -5.45 7.32
N TYR A 210 28.82 -4.79 7.09
CA TYR A 210 27.78 -5.27 6.19
C TYR A 210 28.30 -5.39 4.74
N ILE A 211 29.00 -4.38 4.25
CA ILE A 211 29.62 -4.38 2.91
C ILE A 211 30.72 -5.45 2.80
N LYS A 212 31.47 -5.71 3.85
CA LYS A 212 32.50 -6.73 3.87
C LYS A 212 31.95 -8.14 3.88
N ASP A 213 30.88 -8.38 4.64
CA ASP A 213 30.37 -9.72 4.91
C ASP A 213 29.30 -10.17 3.92
N VAL A 214 28.60 -9.23 3.25
CA VAL A 214 27.52 -9.53 2.30
C VAL A 214 27.96 -9.23 0.87
N PRO A 215 27.89 -10.20 -0.07
CA PRO A 215 28.18 -10.00 -1.49
C PRO A 215 27.32 -8.88 -2.10
N GLU A 216 27.87 -8.14 -3.05
CA GLU A 216 27.24 -6.95 -3.63
C GLU A 216 25.85 -7.25 -4.22
N ASP A 217 25.72 -8.36 -4.92
CA ASP A 217 24.49 -8.86 -5.54
C ASP A 217 23.39 -9.27 -4.53
N LYS A 218 23.75 -9.39 -3.24
CA LYS A 218 22.85 -9.75 -2.16
C LYS A 218 22.63 -8.64 -1.14
N ARG A 219 23.23 -7.47 -1.36
CA ARG A 219 23.09 -6.35 -0.43
C ARG A 219 21.73 -5.69 -0.59
N ALA A 220 21.01 -5.59 0.50
CA ALA A 220 19.84 -4.72 0.56
C ALA A 220 20.27 -3.25 0.44
N PRO A 221 19.51 -2.41 -0.25
CA PRO A 221 19.69 -0.96 -0.19
C PRO A 221 19.61 -0.47 1.25
N VAL A 222 20.41 0.53 1.59
CA VAL A 222 20.42 1.15 2.93
C VAL A 222 19.93 2.59 2.83
N LEU A 223 18.89 2.93 3.59
CA LEU A 223 18.42 4.28 3.81
C LEU A 223 18.88 4.74 5.19
N VAL A 224 19.73 5.76 5.23
CA VAL A 224 20.15 6.37 6.51
C VAL A 224 19.02 7.28 7.01
N PHE A 225 18.62 7.09 8.27
CA PHE A 225 17.61 7.88 8.97
C PHE A 225 18.18 8.31 10.32
N SER A 226 18.83 9.46 10.38
CA SER A 226 19.59 9.90 11.57
C SER A 226 19.35 11.36 11.93
N GLY A 227 19.45 11.69 13.21
CA GLY A 227 19.46 13.06 13.73
C GLY A 227 20.83 13.73 13.63
N LYS A 228 21.88 12.98 13.27
CA LYS A 228 23.26 13.48 13.25
C LYS A 228 23.50 14.51 12.16
N ASP A 229 24.15 15.61 12.52
CA ASP A 229 24.75 16.52 11.55
C ASP A 229 26.04 15.89 11.02
N LEU A 230 26.06 15.65 9.71
CA LEU A 230 27.17 15.03 9.02
C LEU A 230 28.15 16.09 8.52
N THR A 231 29.42 15.77 8.52
CA THR A 231 30.44 16.54 7.80
C THR A 231 30.38 16.22 6.31
N ASP A 232 30.84 17.14 5.44
CA ASP A 232 30.90 16.95 4.00
C ASP A 232 31.55 15.63 3.59
N VAL A 233 32.63 15.24 4.28
CA VAL A 233 33.36 13.97 4.06
C VAL A 233 32.49 12.75 4.42
N GLN A 234 31.70 12.83 5.48
CA GLN A 234 30.81 11.74 5.89
C GLN A 234 29.63 11.61 4.93
N GLU A 235 29.07 12.72 4.44
CA GLU A 235 28.02 12.71 3.42
C GLU A 235 28.52 12.11 2.10
N GLU A 236 29.71 12.47 1.66
CA GLU A 236 30.33 11.93 0.43
C GLU A 236 30.54 10.41 0.55
N LEU A 237 31.08 9.94 1.67
CA LEU A 237 31.26 8.51 1.96
C LEU A 237 29.95 7.71 2.01
N LEU A 238 28.88 8.30 2.52
CA LEU A 238 27.58 7.66 2.60
C LEU A 238 26.89 7.64 1.23
N ASN A 239 26.96 8.73 0.45
CA ASN A 239 26.30 8.84 -0.87
C ASN A 239 26.76 7.77 -1.86
N GLU A 240 27.98 7.24 -1.70
CA GLU A 240 28.48 6.11 -2.51
C GLU A 240 27.97 4.74 -2.06
N ARG A 241 27.42 4.63 -0.84
CA ARG A 241 27.13 3.36 -0.17
C ARG A 241 25.66 3.16 0.19
N VAL A 242 24.86 4.24 0.16
CA VAL A 242 23.46 4.21 0.58
C VAL A 242 22.55 4.77 -0.52
N VAL A 243 21.28 4.38 -0.52
CA VAL A 243 20.29 4.84 -1.51
C VAL A 243 19.64 6.15 -1.14
N GLY A 244 19.86 6.65 0.06
CA GLY A 244 19.35 7.94 0.51
C GLY A 244 19.76 8.26 1.95
N LEU A 245 19.70 9.55 2.26
CA LEU A 245 20.03 10.13 3.54
C LEU A 245 18.90 11.06 3.97
N VAL A 246 18.33 10.78 5.14
CA VAL A 246 17.16 11.49 5.66
C VAL A 246 17.46 11.93 7.09
N LYS A 247 17.29 13.22 7.39
CA LYS A 247 17.36 13.74 8.74
C LYS A 247 16.05 13.49 9.49
N LYS A 248 16.13 12.99 10.72
CA LYS A 248 14.95 12.68 11.56
C LYS A 248 14.06 13.92 11.77
N ASP A 249 14.64 15.11 11.85
CA ASP A 249 13.94 16.36 12.13
C ASP A 249 13.31 17.02 10.88
N ASP A 250 13.75 16.65 9.67
CA ASP A 250 13.38 17.34 8.42
C ASP A 250 12.29 16.62 7.64
N VAL A 251 11.90 15.40 8.04
CA VAL A 251 10.98 14.59 7.25
C VAL A 251 9.65 14.34 7.96
N SER A 252 8.56 14.57 7.24
CA SER A 252 7.26 14.10 7.70
C SER A 252 7.13 12.58 7.50
N MET A 253 6.38 11.91 8.38
CA MET A 253 6.17 10.46 8.31
C MET A 253 5.55 10.01 6.98
N ASP A 254 4.69 10.83 6.38
CA ASP A 254 4.11 10.58 5.05
C ASP A 254 5.16 10.57 3.94
N ASN A 255 6.13 11.50 4.00
CA ASN A 255 7.20 11.57 3.03
C ASN A 255 8.18 10.41 3.20
N LEU A 256 8.50 10.03 4.43
CA LEU A 256 9.33 8.86 4.74
C LEU A 256 8.67 7.57 4.22
N SER A 257 7.38 7.39 4.45
CA SER A 257 6.63 6.24 3.94
C SER A 257 6.68 6.15 2.41
N LYS A 258 6.50 7.27 1.69
CA LYS A 258 6.60 7.32 0.22
C LYS A 258 7.99 6.99 -0.29
N MET A 259 9.04 7.50 0.40
CA MET A 259 10.43 7.22 0.06
C MET A 259 10.76 5.74 0.22
N ILE A 260 10.38 5.14 1.34
CA ILE A 260 10.53 3.70 1.60
C ILE A 260 9.84 2.87 0.49
N GLN A 261 8.60 3.21 0.15
CA GLN A 261 7.86 2.53 -0.91
C GLN A 261 8.57 2.61 -2.26
N SER A 262 9.08 3.80 -2.63
CA SER A 262 9.82 4.00 -3.88
C SER A 262 11.08 3.15 -3.94
N ILE A 263 11.88 3.09 -2.86
CA ILE A 263 13.12 2.32 -2.82
C ILE A 263 12.84 0.82 -2.90
N VAL A 264 11.89 0.32 -2.10
CA VAL A 264 11.55 -1.12 -2.07
C VAL A 264 10.98 -1.60 -3.41
N GLN A 265 10.27 -0.76 -4.16
CA GLN A 265 9.72 -1.09 -5.47
C GLN A 265 10.77 -1.07 -6.59
N SER A 266 11.78 -0.19 -6.52
CA SER A 266 12.86 -0.12 -7.53
C SER A 266 13.93 -1.19 -7.35
N SER A 267 13.93 -1.92 -6.24
CA SER A 267 14.89 -2.99 -5.92
C SER A 267 14.37 -4.41 -6.26
N SER A 268 13.37 -4.49 -7.16
CA SER A 268 12.74 -5.75 -7.58
C SER A 268 13.19 -6.19 -8.95
#